data_a9fac8f6e89e51889f799ea1d7350495
#
_entry.id   a9fac8f6e89e51889f799ea1d7350495
#
_cell.length_a   1.000
_cell.length_b   1.000
_cell.length_c   1.000
_cell.angle_alpha   90.00
_cell.angle_beta   90.00
_cell.angle_gamma   90.00
#
_symmetry.space_group_name_H-M   'P 1'
#
loop_
_entity.id
_entity.type
_entity.pdbx_description
1 polymer ?
#
loop_
_entity_poly.entity_id
_entity_poly.type
_entity_poly.pdbx_seq_one_letter_code
_entity_poly.pdbx_strand_id
1 'polypeptide(L)'
;MVAAHRQHRPWTGGTVTAPAPAARPAYDPDCYLCPGNARVGGARNPPYDGTFVFDNDHPCVGPAAPRTPAEPPAPYRVAPADGQARVVCFSPRHDLALAEMSETAIGGVVEVWRRETRDRGARGGVKQVLCFENKGDVVGVSNPHPHGQIYATGFVWKTMEIELAASARHRAETGRGLMDDVIRAEQAGGGPRVIHEDEHMIAFVPYFARYAYEVYLVPKRRVPHVFALDDAEGVALAKGLAAVTIRFDNLWRTSFPYVMVLHQAPVDAGADTFHFFIAFHPPLRQPHLLKYLAGPEIGGGNFLSDTSPEASAAELRALPSVHYGAAARR
;
A
#
# COMPACT_ATOMS: atom_id res chain seq x y z
N MET A 1 7.41 -6.75 -18.52
CA MET A 1 8.56 -7.15 -19.41
C MET A 1 9.86 -6.86 -18.68
N VAL A 2 10.75 -7.85 -18.52
CA VAL A 2 12.05 -7.66 -17.87
C VAL A 2 13.10 -7.28 -18.92
N ALA A 3 13.84 -6.20 -18.67
CA ALA A 3 14.86 -5.65 -19.56
C ALA A 3 16.10 -5.22 -18.74
N ALA A 4 16.69 -6.18 -18.01
CA ALA A 4 17.77 -5.94 -17.05
C ALA A 4 18.99 -5.18 -17.63
N HIS A 5 19.29 -5.36 -18.93
CA HIS A 5 20.37 -4.62 -19.59
C HIS A 5 20.17 -3.09 -19.59
N ARG A 6 18.95 -2.61 -19.34
CA ARG A 6 18.65 -1.18 -19.27
C ARG A 6 19.23 -0.50 -18.02
N GLN A 7 19.61 -1.25 -17.00
CA GLN A 7 20.34 -0.70 -15.83
C GLN A 7 21.70 -0.10 -16.20
N HIS A 8 22.32 -0.61 -17.28
CA HIS A 8 23.64 -0.18 -17.75
C HIS A 8 23.61 0.98 -18.75
N ARG A 9 22.43 1.55 -19.01
CA ARG A 9 22.34 2.71 -19.93
C ARG A 9 23.01 3.93 -19.28
N PRO A 10 23.78 4.72 -20.05
CA PRO A 10 24.25 6.02 -19.57
C PRO A 10 23.05 6.94 -19.38
N TRP A 11 22.64 7.08 -18.13
CA TRP A 11 21.49 7.91 -17.76
C TRP A 11 21.95 9.18 -17.09
N THR A 12 21.59 10.34 -17.64
CA THR A 12 21.98 11.66 -17.17
C THR A 12 20.86 12.47 -16.55
N GLY A 13 19.63 11.94 -16.47
CA GLY A 13 18.45 12.65 -15.97
C GLY A 13 17.65 11.82 -14.96
N GLY A 14 16.81 12.52 -14.18
CA GLY A 14 15.83 11.88 -13.31
C GLY A 14 16.35 11.43 -11.94
N THR A 15 17.49 11.95 -11.49
CA THR A 15 17.92 11.78 -10.11
C THR A 15 17.08 12.65 -9.19
N VAL A 16 16.54 12.04 -8.14
CA VAL A 16 15.91 12.75 -7.03
C VAL A 16 17.00 13.00 -6.00
N THR A 17 17.24 14.24 -5.66
CA THR A 17 18.07 14.55 -4.51
C THR A 17 17.27 14.11 -3.28
N ALA A 18 17.65 13.00 -2.65
CA ALA A 18 17.10 12.69 -1.34
C ALA A 18 17.51 13.83 -0.42
N PRO A 19 16.58 14.52 0.24
CA PRO A 19 16.96 15.40 1.33
C PRO A 19 17.72 14.54 2.34
N ALA A 20 18.83 15.06 2.87
CA ALA A 20 19.47 14.46 4.02
C ALA A 20 18.38 14.20 5.07
N PRO A 21 18.36 13.03 5.73
CA PRO A 21 17.37 12.74 6.75
C PRO A 21 17.53 13.78 7.87
N ALA A 22 16.81 14.89 7.75
CA ALA A 22 16.63 15.82 8.87
C ALA A 22 15.95 15.01 9.98
N ALA A 23 16.55 14.99 11.17
CA ALA A 23 15.92 14.37 12.32
C ALA A 23 14.57 15.05 12.54
N ARG A 24 13.48 14.35 12.25
CA ARG A 24 12.14 14.87 12.47
C ARG A 24 11.88 14.87 14.00
N PRO A 25 11.20 15.90 14.52
CA PRO A 25 10.83 15.91 15.93
C PRO A 25 9.76 14.84 16.21
N ALA A 26 9.73 14.31 17.42
CA ALA A 26 8.70 13.35 17.84
C ALA A 26 7.28 13.96 17.83
N TYR A 27 7.21 15.28 17.99
CA TYR A 27 6.00 16.09 17.90
C TYR A 27 6.33 17.40 17.18
N ASP A 28 5.48 17.77 16.23
CA ASP A 28 5.62 19.02 15.48
C ASP A 28 4.37 19.89 15.77
N PRO A 29 4.52 21.09 16.39
CA PRO A 29 3.41 21.97 16.71
C PRO A 29 2.67 22.50 15.48
N ASP A 30 3.31 22.52 14.30
CA ASP A 30 2.74 23.00 13.05
C ASP A 30 2.10 21.87 12.22
N CYS A 31 2.28 20.61 12.64
CA CYS A 31 1.70 19.47 11.94
C CYS A 31 0.22 19.29 12.28
N TYR A 32 -0.66 19.45 11.30
CA TYR A 32 -2.11 19.28 11.46
C TYR A 32 -2.55 17.83 11.77
N LEU A 33 -1.64 16.85 11.76
CA LEU A 33 -1.92 15.46 12.14
C LEU A 33 -1.48 15.14 13.57
N CYS A 34 -0.56 15.88 14.17
CA CYS A 34 -0.11 15.62 15.54
C CYS A 34 -1.25 15.75 16.57
N PRO A 35 -1.17 14.97 17.71
CA PRO A 35 -2.16 15.03 18.77
C PRO A 35 -2.37 16.46 19.30
N GLY A 36 -3.60 16.87 19.53
CA GLY A 36 -3.95 18.18 20.08
C GLY A 36 -3.87 19.36 19.12
N ASN A 37 -3.30 19.21 17.92
CA ASN A 37 -3.18 20.28 16.95
C ASN A 37 -4.48 20.55 16.20
N ALA A 38 -4.61 21.76 15.66
CA ALA A 38 -5.71 22.14 14.80
C ALA A 38 -5.51 21.58 13.40
N ARG A 39 -6.57 21.00 12.81
CA ARG A 39 -6.62 20.58 11.41
C ARG A 39 -6.98 21.75 10.49
N VAL A 40 -6.79 21.54 9.18
CA VAL A 40 -7.08 22.55 8.16
C VAL A 40 -8.54 23.04 8.22
N GLY A 41 -9.51 22.17 8.54
CA GLY A 41 -10.91 22.50 8.72
C GLY A 41 -11.26 23.19 10.06
N GLY A 42 -10.27 23.51 10.89
CA GLY A 42 -10.45 24.18 12.19
C GLY A 42 -10.78 23.24 13.36
N ALA A 43 -11.12 22.00 13.12
CA ALA A 43 -11.29 21.00 14.18
C ALA A 43 -9.94 20.69 14.85
N ARG A 44 -9.96 20.33 16.16
CA ARG A 44 -8.76 19.90 16.87
C ARG A 44 -8.71 18.37 16.99
N ASN A 45 -7.51 17.82 16.77
CA ASN A 45 -7.26 16.41 17.08
C ASN A 45 -7.37 16.20 18.60
N PRO A 46 -7.91 15.06 19.07
CA PRO A 46 -7.80 14.68 20.47
C PRO A 46 -6.31 14.42 20.83
N PRO A 47 -5.96 14.38 22.11
CA PRO A 47 -4.63 13.94 22.56
C PRO A 47 -4.53 12.41 22.46
N TYR A 48 -4.55 11.87 21.21
CA TYR A 48 -4.48 10.44 20.98
C TYR A 48 -3.07 9.90 21.26
N ASP A 49 -3.00 8.66 21.75
CA ASP A 49 -1.79 7.95 22.17
C ASP A 49 -1.49 6.68 21.32
N GLY A 50 -2.37 6.35 20.40
CA GLY A 50 -2.27 5.23 19.47
C GLY A 50 -2.62 5.65 18.04
N THR A 51 -3.50 4.89 17.39
CA THR A 51 -4.06 5.25 16.08
C THR A 51 -5.20 6.26 16.23
N PHE A 52 -5.32 7.17 15.29
CA PHE A 52 -6.43 8.13 15.24
C PHE A 52 -7.05 8.20 13.85
N VAL A 53 -8.39 8.16 13.75
CA VAL A 53 -9.12 8.16 12.48
C VAL A 53 -10.11 9.32 12.47
N PHE A 54 -10.12 10.07 11.37
CA PHE A 54 -11.05 11.18 11.17
C PHE A 54 -11.46 11.32 9.70
N ASP A 55 -12.58 12.00 9.45
CA ASP A 55 -13.02 12.30 8.08
C ASP A 55 -12.09 13.33 7.45
N ASN A 56 -11.65 13.08 6.20
CA ASN A 56 -10.72 13.97 5.51
C ASN A 56 -11.33 15.36 5.36
N ASP A 57 -10.59 16.39 5.74
CA ASP A 57 -11.04 17.79 5.66
C ASP A 57 -11.16 18.30 4.21
N HIS A 58 -10.48 17.63 3.24
CA HIS A 58 -10.55 17.91 1.79
C HIS A 58 -10.79 16.62 0.99
N PRO A 59 -11.98 15.99 1.12
CA PRO A 59 -12.23 14.69 0.52
C PRO A 59 -12.39 14.79 -0.99
N CYS A 60 -11.80 13.84 -1.75
CA CYS A 60 -12.04 13.68 -3.17
C CYS A 60 -13.29 12.84 -3.48
N VAL A 61 -13.81 12.10 -2.49
CA VAL A 61 -15.04 11.31 -2.56
C VAL A 61 -15.92 11.65 -1.35
N GLY A 62 -17.22 11.69 -1.55
CA GLY A 62 -18.18 11.95 -0.46
C GLY A 62 -19.11 13.14 -0.73
N PRO A 63 -19.98 13.50 0.24
CA PRO A 63 -21.01 14.53 0.05
C PRO A 63 -20.42 15.93 -0.19
N ALA A 64 -19.19 16.19 0.28
CA ALA A 64 -18.47 17.45 0.05
C ALA A 64 -17.60 17.43 -1.21
N ALA A 65 -17.50 16.31 -1.93
CA ALA A 65 -16.76 16.24 -3.18
C ALA A 65 -17.44 17.06 -4.27
N PRO A 66 -16.68 17.71 -5.17
CA PRO A 66 -17.24 18.46 -6.27
C PRO A 66 -18.15 17.57 -7.15
N ARG A 67 -19.33 18.10 -7.50
CA ARG A 67 -20.25 17.42 -8.41
C ARG A 67 -20.16 18.02 -9.80
N THR A 68 -20.26 17.18 -10.82
CA THR A 68 -20.33 17.64 -12.20
C THR A 68 -21.68 18.35 -12.41
N PRO A 69 -21.69 19.62 -12.85
CA PRO A 69 -22.91 20.42 -12.88
C PRO A 69 -23.90 20.05 -13.99
N ALA A 70 -23.49 19.29 -15.01
CA ALA A 70 -24.34 18.90 -16.14
C ALA A 70 -23.99 17.48 -16.61
N GLU A 71 -24.99 16.78 -17.18
CA GLU A 71 -24.74 15.53 -17.88
C GLU A 71 -23.93 15.81 -19.16
N PRO A 72 -22.83 15.06 -19.39
CA PRO A 72 -22.04 15.22 -20.59
C PRO A 72 -22.81 14.67 -21.80
N PRO A 73 -22.58 15.19 -23.02
CA PRO A 73 -23.15 14.63 -24.22
C PRO A 73 -22.61 13.21 -24.49
N ALA A 74 -23.44 12.35 -25.13
CA ALA A 74 -22.97 11.04 -25.56
C ALA A 74 -21.71 11.16 -26.47
N PRO A 75 -20.73 10.27 -26.38
CA PRO A 75 -20.72 9.00 -25.63
C PRO A 75 -20.19 9.10 -24.20
N TYR A 76 -19.95 10.28 -23.67
CA TYR A 76 -19.35 10.47 -22.35
C TYR A 76 -20.32 10.07 -21.23
N ARG A 77 -19.78 9.61 -20.11
CA ARG A 77 -20.52 9.27 -18.91
C ARG A 77 -19.85 9.86 -17.70
N VAL A 78 -20.64 10.29 -16.73
CA VAL A 78 -20.19 10.79 -15.44
C VAL A 78 -21.06 10.17 -14.36
N ALA A 79 -20.49 9.93 -13.18
CA ALA A 79 -21.20 9.53 -11.99
C ALA A 79 -20.72 10.37 -10.80
N PRO A 80 -21.57 10.59 -9.79
CA PRO A 80 -21.15 11.24 -8.56
C PRO A 80 -19.99 10.47 -7.89
N ALA A 81 -19.05 11.20 -7.30
CA ALA A 81 -17.99 10.63 -6.48
C ALA A 81 -18.51 10.36 -5.06
N ASP A 82 -19.63 9.64 -4.94
CA ASP A 82 -20.25 9.32 -3.65
C ASP A 82 -19.36 8.39 -2.84
N GLY A 83 -19.31 8.64 -1.52
CA GLY A 83 -18.48 7.85 -0.64
C GLY A 83 -18.09 8.59 0.63
N GLN A 84 -17.01 8.13 1.24
CA GLN A 84 -16.40 8.75 2.41
C GLN A 84 -14.89 8.58 2.33
N ALA A 85 -14.13 9.68 2.48
CA ALA A 85 -12.69 9.68 2.60
C ALA A 85 -12.30 9.91 4.06
N ARG A 86 -11.41 9.07 4.59
CA ARG A 86 -10.90 9.16 5.96
C ARG A 86 -9.38 9.17 5.97
N VAL A 87 -8.81 9.80 6.99
CA VAL A 87 -7.37 9.78 7.29
C VAL A 87 -7.17 8.92 8.54
N VAL A 88 -6.12 8.11 8.53
CA VAL A 88 -5.68 7.29 9.66
C VAL A 88 -4.28 7.72 10.04
N CYS A 89 -4.11 8.39 11.18
CA CYS A 89 -2.81 8.57 11.79
C CYS A 89 -2.38 7.25 12.42
N PHE A 90 -1.21 6.74 12.04
CA PHE A 90 -0.72 5.43 12.49
C PHE A 90 -0.11 5.49 13.89
N SER A 91 0.40 6.64 14.28
CA SER A 91 1.10 6.87 15.53
C SER A 91 0.92 8.32 15.99
N PRO A 92 0.95 8.62 17.28
CA PRO A 92 1.06 10.00 17.79
C PRO A 92 2.43 10.63 17.49
N ARG A 93 3.43 9.82 17.18
CA ARG A 93 4.81 10.22 16.89
C ARG A 93 4.96 10.68 15.45
N HIS A 94 5.40 11.95 15.26
CA HIS A 94 5.61 12.56 13.95
C HIS A 94 6.84 12.02 13.21
N ASP A 95 7.81 11.52 13.95
CA ASP A 95 9.12 11.10 13.46
C ASP A 95 9.20 9.63 13.02
N LEU A 96 8.11 8.85 13.16
CA LEU A 96 8.11 7.42 12.81
C LEU A 96 7.60 7.16 11.39
N ALA A 97 7.92 5.98 10.88
CA ALA A 97 7.27 5.32 9.76
C ALA A 97 6.95 3.86 10.17
N LEU A 98 6.18 3.11 9.37
CA LEU A 98 5.85 1.71 9.69
C LEU A 98 7.11 0.88 10.00
N ALA A 99 8.21 1.07 9.25
CA ALA A 99 9.49 0.41 9.47
C ALA A 99 10.11 0.65 10.86
N GLU A 100 9.67 1.67 11.56
CA GLU A 100 10.23 2.15 12.82
C GLU A 100 9.26 1.95 13.99
N MET A 101 8.02 1.52 13.70
CA MET A 101 7.00 1.21 14.71
C MET A 101 7.21 -0.21 15.26
N SER A 102 6.76 -0.45 16.50
CA SER A 102 6.71 -1.81 17.05
C SER A 102 5.63 -2.64 16.34
N GLU A 103 5.79 -3.96 16.29
CA GLU A 103 4.79 -4.88 15.76
C GLU A 103 3.42 -4.69 16.42
N THR A 104 3.38 -4.42 17.73
CA THR A 104 2.14 -4.10 18.46
C THR A 104 1.47 -2.83 17.95
N ALA A 105 2.25 -1.77 17.68
CA ALA A 105 1.72 -0.52 17.16
C ALA A 105 1.21 -0.69 15.71
N ILE A 106 1.90 -1.47 14.88
CA ILE A 106 1.43 -1.84 13.54
C ILE A 106 0.16 -2.69 13.63
N GLY A 107 0.06 -3.59 14.63
CA GLY A 107 -1.17 -4.34 14.93
C GLY A 107 -2.37 -3.44 15.18
N GLY A 108 -2.17 -2.30 15.88
CA GLY A 108 -3.20 -1.27 16.04
C GLY A 108 -3.67 -0.67 14.70
N VAL A 109 -2.76 -0.48 13.75
CA VAL A 109 -3.11 -0.02 12.38
C VAL A 109 -3.91 -1.09 11.63
N VAL A 110 -3.49 -2.35 11.71
CA VAL A 110 -4.21 -3.49 11.10
C VAL A 110 -5.64 -3.57 11.65
N GLU A 111 -5.82 -3.40 12.97
CA GLU A 111 -7.14 -3.43 13.59
C GLU A 111 -8.03 -2.26 13.15
N VAL A 112 -7.45 -1.07 12.92
CA VAL A 112 -8.17 0.04 12.30
C VAL A 112 -8.64 -0.32 10.89
N TRP A 113 -7.77 -0.91 10.06
CA TRP A 113 -8.17 -1.33 8.71
C TRP A 113 -9.28 -2.39 8.75
N ARG A 114 -9.19 -3.39 9.65
CA ARG A 114 -10.23 -4.42 9.84
C ARG A 114 -11.57 -3.77 10.20
N ARG A 115 -11.59 -2.92 11.23
CA ARG A 115 -12.80 -2.22 11.69
C ARG A 115 -13.39 -1.31 10.62
N GLU A 116 -12.57 -0.40 10.07
CA GLU A 116 -13.06 0.59 9.09
C GLU A 116 -13.55 -0.08 7.81
N THR A 117 -12.88 -1.13 7.32
CA THR A 117 -13.35 -1.88 6.14
C THR A 117 -14.70 -2.53 6.41
N ARG A 118 -14.89 -3.16 7.57
CA ARG A 118 -16.17 -3.75 7.98
C ARG A 118 -17.27 -2.70 8.10
N ASP A 119 -17.01 -1.66 8.89
CA ASP A 119 -18.02 -0.66 9.24
C ASP A 119 -18.39 0.23 8.07
N ARG A 120 -17.41 0.60 7.21
CA ARG A 120 -17.71 1.41 6.00
C ARG A 120 -18.32 0.54 4.93
N GLY A 121 -17.85 -0.69 4.75
CA GLY A 121 -18.41 -1.64 3.78
C GLY A 121 -19.87 -2.01 4.05
N ALA A 122 -20.28 -2.03 5.32
CA ALA A 122 -21.66 -2.29 5.70
C ALA A 122 -22.63 -1.14 5.42
N ARG A 123 -22.15 0.04 5.00
CA ARG A 123 -23.01 1.19 4.69
C ARG A 123 -23.70 1.03 3.34
N GLY A 124 -24.99 1.36 3.31
CA GLY A 124 -25.76 1.35 2.06
C GLY A 124 -25.10 2.23 0.98
N GLY A 125 -25.03 1.72 -0.24
CA GLY A 125 -24.43 2.40 -1.38
C GLY A 125 -22.92 2.29 -1.50
N VAL A 126 -22.19 1.78 -0.51
CA VAL A 126 -20.76 1.48 -0.63
C VAL A 126 -20.58 0.17 -1.41
N LYS A 127 -19.69 0.20 -2.39
CA LYS A 127 -19.28 -0.97 -3.18
C LYS A 127 -17.86 -1.42 -2.90
N GLN A 128 -16.98 -0.50 -2.51
CA GLN A 128 -15.60 -0.83 -2.20
C GLN A 128 -15.04 0.04 -1.09
N VAL A 129 -14.17 -0.54 -0.26
CA VAL A 129 -13.33 0.18 0.69
C VAL A 129 -11.87 -0.01 0.27
N LEU A 130 -11.20 1.09 -0.08
CA LEU A 130 -9.78 1.12 -0.44
C LEU A 130 -8.99 1.71 0.71
N CYS A 131 -8.05 0.94 1.27
CA CYS A 131 -7.09 1.41 2.27
C CYS A 131 -5.72 1.55 1.59
N PHE A 132 -5.03 2.65 1.83
CA PHE A 132 -3.71 2.87 1.23
C PHE A 132 -2.85 3.82 2.08
N GLU A 133 -1.54 3.73 1.86
CA GLU A 133 -0.55 4.67 2.37
C GLU A 133 0.31 5.16 1.20
N ASN A 134 0.55 6.47 1.16
CA ASN A 134 1.61 7.06 0.37
C ASN A 134 2.74 7.44 1.32
N LYS A 135 3.95 6.92 1.12
CA LYS A 135 5.14 7.26 1.93
C LYS A 135 6.20 7.93 1.06
N GLY A 136 6.57 9.13 1.43
CA GLY A 136 7.64 9.90 0.79
C GLY A 136 7.16 10.95 -0.22
N ASP A 137 7.89 12.04 -0.33
CA ASP A 137 7.53 13.22 -1.14
C ASP A 137 7.38 12.89 -2.63
N VAL A 138 8.19 11.94 -3.12
CA VAL A 138 8.20 11.51 -4.53
C VAL A 138 6.91 10.80 -4.98
N VAL A 139 6.06 10.41 -4.05
CA VAL A 139 4.72 9.85 -4.31
C VAL A 139 3.59 10.82 -3.91
N GLY A 140 3.94 12.08 -3.68
CA GLY A 140 2.96 13.15 -3.44
C GLY A 140 2.49 13.29 -1.99
N VAL A 141 3.26 12.80 -1.02
CA VAL A 141 2.97 13.01 0.40
C VAL A 141 3.31 14.43 0.79
N SER A 142 2.33 15.17 1.31
CA SER A 142 2.50 16.56 1.77
C SER A 142 2.82 16.68 3.27
N ASN A 143 2.62 15.61 4.05
CA ASN A 143 2.86 15.58 5.49
C ASN A 143 3.61 14.31 5.89
N PRO A 144 4.81 14.43 6.49
CA PRO A 144 5.64 13.28 6.84
C PRO A 144 5.16 12.51 8.08
N HIS A 145 4.18 13.02 8.83
CA HIS A 145 3.54 12.29 9.92
C HIS A 145 2.97 10.95 9.41
N PRO A 146 3.23 9.80 10.06
CA PRO A 146 2.82 8.49 9.54
C PRO A 146 1.29 8.39 9.47
N HIS A 147 0.78 8.32 8.26
CA HIS A 147 -0.66 8.25 8.03
C HIS A 147 -1.01 7.49 6.74
N GLY A 148 -2.20 6.92 6.73
CA GLY A 148 -2.83 6.36 5.54
C GLY A 148 -4.21 6.95 5.32
N GLN A 149 -4.87 6.48 4.28
CA GLN A 149 -6.22 6.92 3.91
C GLN A 149 -7.13 5.72 3.67
N ILE A 150 -8.43 5.92 3.88
CA ILE A 150 -9.48 4.95 3.64
C ILE A 150 -10.57 5.62 2.82
N TYR A 151 -10.83 5.09 1.62
CA TYR A 151 -11.89 5.56 0.74
C TYR A 151 -12.98 4.50 0.62
N ALA A 152 -14.14 4.75 1.18
CA ALA A 152 -15.35 3.96 0.94
C ALA A 152 -16.12 4.61 -0.22
N THR A 153 -16.32 3.88 -1.32
CA THR A 153 -16.84 4.44 -2.56
C THR A 153 -18.09 3.70 -3.06
N GLY A 154 -19.00 4.42 -3.71
CA GLY A 154 -20.16 3.86 -4.40
C GLY A 154 -19.82 3.20 -5.75
N PHE A 155 -18.54 3.03 -6.06
CA PHE A 155 -18.03 2.37 -7.26
C PHE A 155 -16.84 1.47 -6.91
N VAL A 156 -16.53 0.53 -7.80
CA VAL A 156 -15.33 -0.33 -7.71
C VAL A 156 -14.17 0.35 -8.44
N TRP A 157 -12.99 0.35 -7.83
CA TRP A 157 -11.79 0.89 -8.44
C TRP A 157 -11.33 0.02 -9.62
N LYS A 158 -10.86 0.67 -10.71
CA LYS A 158 -10.58 -0.02 -11.97
C LYS A 158 -9.61 -1.19 -11.85
N THR A 159 -8.58 -1.06 -11.05
CA THR A 159 -7.63 -2.16 -10.80
C THR A 159 -8.34 -3.35 -10.16
N MET A 160 -9.21 -3.10 -9.18
CA MET A 160 -9.97 -4.16 -8.49
C MET A 160 -10.97 -4.86 -9.42
N GLU A 161 -11.60 -4.13 -10.35
CA GLU A 161 -12.45 -4.73 -11.39
C GLU A 161 -11.67 -5.72 -12.26
N ILE A 162 -10.46 -5.33 -12.69
CA ILE A 162 -9.57 -6.17 -13.51
C ILE A 162 -9.13 -7.41 -12.74
N GLU A 163 -8.73 -7.26 -11.48
CA GLU A 163 -8.29 -8.36 -10.62
C GLU A 163 -9.44 -9.32 -10.28
N LEU A 164 -10.63 -8.78 -10.01
CA LEU A 164 -11.84 -9.57 -9.79
C LEU A 164 -12.19 -10.40 -11.03
N ALA A 165 -12.19 -9.79 -12.20
CA ALA A 165 -12.46 -10.47 -13.46
C ALA A 165 -11.42 -11.56 -13.75
N ALA A 166 -10.13 -11.30 -13.49
CA ALA A 166 -9.05 -12.26 -13.64
C ALA A 166 -9.20 -13.44 -12.67
N SER A 167 -9.54 -13.17 -11.41
CA SER A 167 -9.77 -14.19 -10.39
C SER A 167 -10.96 -15.09 -10.74
N ALA A 168 -12.07 -14.48 -11.17
CA ALA A 168 -13.27 -15.22 -11.59
C ALA A 168 -13.00 -16.11 -12.82
N ARG A 169 -12.31 -15.56 -13.83
CA ARG A 169 -11.92 -16.32 -15.02
C ARG A 169 -11.03 -17.51 -14.68
N HIS A 170 -9.96 -17.28 -13.89
CA HIS A 170 -9.04 -18.34 -13.48
C HIS A 170 -9.77 -19.47 -12.73
N ARG A 171 -10.68 -19.09 -11.82
CA ARG A 171 -11.49 -20.07 -11.10
C ARG A 171 -12.42 -20.88 -12.02
N ALA A 172 -13.03 -20.22 -12.99
CA ALA A 172 -13.88 -20.90 -13.98
C ALA A 172 -13.08 -21.90 -14.84
N GLU A 173 -11.86 -21.55 -15.22
CA GLU A 173 -10.98 -22.36 -16.08
C GLU A 173 -10.31 -23.52 -15.30
N THR A 174 -9.95 -23.31 -14.04
CA THR A 174 -9.08 -24.23 -13.29
C THR A 174 -9.74 -24.86 -12.06
N GLY A 175 -10.86 -24.34 -11.59
CA GLY A 175 -11.50 -24.70 -10.33
C GLY A 175 -10.76 -24.17 -9.08
N ARG A 176 -9.63 -23.45 -9.25
CA ARG A 176 -8.77 -22.98 -8.16
C ARG A 176 -8.74 -21.44 -8.05
N GLY A 177 -8.35 -20.92 -6.89
CA GLY A 177 -8.12 -19.51 -6.70
C GLY A 177 -6.85 -19.04 -7.42
N LEU A 178 -6.91 -17.87 -8.06
CA LEU A 178 -5.76 -17.30 -8.78
C LEU A 178 -4.58 -17.05 -7.83
N MET A 179 -4.82 -16.40 -6.68
CA MET A 179 -3.75 -16.10 -5.73
C MET A 179 -3.24 -17.36 -5.02
N ASP A 180 -4.08 -18.39 -4.83
CA ASP A 180 -3.64 -19.69 -4.31
C ASP A 180 -2.62 -20.36 -5.25
N ASP A 181 -2.83 -20.23 -6.57
CA ASP A 181 -1.89 -20.74 -7.58
C ASP A 181 -0.64 -19.86 -7.66
N VAL A 182 -0.76 -18.54 -7.49
CA VAL A 182 0.38 -17.62 -7.40
C VAL A 182 1.25 -17.98 -6.19
N ILE A 183 0.68 -18.11 -5.00
CA ILE A 183 1.42 -18.49 -3.78
C ILE A 183 2.20 -19.80 -4.01
N ARG A 184 1.54 -20.83 -4.55
CA ARG A 184 2.21 -22.10 -4.87
C ARG A 184 3.36 -21.94 -5.86
N ALA A 185 3.18 -21.11 -6.88
CA ALA A 185 4.23 -20.84 -7.86
C ALA A 185 5.40 -20.06 -7.26
N GLU A 186 5.13 -19.15 -6.34
CA GLU A 186 6.18 -18.39 -5.64
C GLU A 186 6.95 -19.26 -4.64
N GLN A 187 6.31 -20.24 -4.00
CA GLN A 187 6.97 -21.20 -3.10
C GLN A 187 7.76 -22.29 -3.85
N ALA A 188 7.42 -22.58 -5.11
CA ALA A 188 8.08 -23.59 -5.91
C ALA A 188 9.57 -23.28 -6.14
N GLY A 189 10.38 -24.31 -6.33
CA GLY A 189 11.82 -24.14 -6.64
C GLY A 189 12.64 -23.49 -5.53
N GLY A 190 12.21 -23.59 -4.27
CA GLY A 190 12.90 -22.99 -3.13
C GLY A 190 12.55 -21.52 -2.89
N GLY A 191 11.47 -21.01 -3.50
CA GLY A 191 10.95 -19.67 -3.24
C GLY A 191 11.91 -18.55 -3.66
N PRO A 192 12.42 -18.51 -4.90
CA PRO A 192 13.49 -17.57 -5.27
C PRO A 192 13.05 -16.09 -5.12
N ARG A 193 11.74 -15.83 -5.18
CA ARG A 193 11.17 -14.49 -5.04
C ARG A 193 10.56 -14.19 -3.66
N VAL A 194 10.53 -15.18 -2.75
CA VAL A 194 10.02 -15.00 -1.38
C VAL A 194 11.04 -14.23 -0.55
N ILE A 195 10.59 -13.20 0.17
CA ILE A 195 11.42 -12.36 1.04
C ILE A 195 11.09 -12.53 2.52
N HIS A 196 9.87 -12.97 2.84
CA HIS A 196 9.42 -13.29 4.19
C HIS A 196 8.32 -14.34 4.11
N GLU A 197 8.33 -15.28 5.02
CA GLU A 197 7.28 -16.30 5.14
C GLU A 197 7.17 -16.77 6.58
N ASP A 198 5.95 -16.87 7.09
CA ASP A 198 5.61 -17.52 8.35
C ASP A 198 4.44 -18.48 8.18
N GLU A 199 3.81 -18.93 9.26
CA GLU A 199 2.66 -19.85 9.23
C GLU A 199 1.47 -19.27 8.44
N HIS A 200 1.22 -17.96 8.58
CA HIS A 200 0.01 -17.31 8.09
C HIS A 200 0.23 -16.40 6.88
N MET A 201 1.42 -15.84 6.72
CA MET A 201 1.71 -14.82 5.70
C MET A 201 2.87 -15.24 4.80
N ILE A 202 2.83 -14.74 3.57
CA ILE A 202 3.95 -14.81 2.63
C ILE A 202 4.15 -13.44 1.98
N ALA A 203 5.40 -12.97 1.88
CA ALA A 203 5.75 -11.78 1.13
C ALA A 203 6.76 -12.12 0.04
N PHE A 204 6.52 -11.65 -1.17
CA PHE A 204 7.35 -11.96 -2.33
C PHE A 204 7.39 -10.80 -3.33
N VAL A 205 8.44 -10.75 -4.13
CA VAL A 205 8.50 -9.91 -5.33
C VAL A 205 7.77 -10.66 -6.44
N PRO A 206 6.61 -10.21 -6.95
CA PRO A 206 5.82 -11.02 -7.88
C PRO A 206 6.56 -11.22 -9.19
N TYR A 207 6.42 -12.41 -9.82
CA TYR A 207 7.01 -12.71 -11.13
C TYR A 207 6.69 -11.64 -12.19
N PHE A 208 5.53 -11.02 -12.07
CA PHE A 208 5.03 -9.96 -12.95
C PHE A 208 5.27 -8.54 -12.40
N ALA A 209 6.23 -8.35 -11.49
CA ALA A 209 6.53 -7.06 -10.87
C ALA A 209 6.67 -5.93 -11.90
N ARG A 210 6.01 -4.82 -11.64
CA ARG A 210 6.02 -3.60 -12.47
C ARG A 210 7.10 -2.63 -12.04
N TYR A 211 7.42 -2.64 -10.73
CA TYR A 211 8.48 -1.83 -10.12
C TYR A 211 9.62 -2.73 -9.65
N ALA A 212 10.82 -2.19 -9.59
CA ALA A 212 12.04 -2.96 -9.25
C ALA A 212 11.91 -3.72 -7.92
N TYR A 213 11.30 -3.10 -6.91
CA TYR A 213 11.13 -3.67 -5.58
C TYR A 213 9.64 -3.78 -5.19
N GLU A 214 8.79 -4.02 -6.17
CA GLU A 214 7.37 -4.31 -5.90
C GLU A 214 7.27 -5.56 -5.01
N VAL A 215 6.48 -5.48 -3.94
CA VAL A 215 6.27 -6.59 -3.01
C VAL A 215 4.78 -6.80 -2.79
N TYR A 216 4.36 -8.07 -2.81
CA TYR A 216 3.06 -8.49 -2.36
C TYR A 216 3.19 -9.18 -1.01
N LEU A 217 2.36 -8.79 -0.05
CA LEU A 217 2.21 -9.44 1.26
C LEU A 217 0.81 -10.05 1.31
N VAL A 218 0.73 -11.37 1.44
CA VAL A 218 -0.47 -12.16 1.19
C VAL A 218 -0.72 -13.11 2.34
N PRO A 219 -1.94 -13.20 2.90
CA PRO A 219 -2.30 -14.30 3.81
C PRO A 219 -2.30 -15.63 3.05
N LYS A 220 -1.78 -16.69 3.65
CA LYS A 220 -1.80 -18.03 3.04
C LYS A 220 -3.20 -18.61 2.96
N ARG A 221 -4.04 -18.32 3.93
CA ARG A 221 -5.47 -18.65 3.90
C ARG A 221 -6.22 -17.64 3.04
N ARG A 222 -7.00 -18.12 2.08
CA ARG A 222 -7.80 -17.23 1.24
C ARG A 222 -8.87 -16.51 2.05
N VAL A 223 -8.79 -15.21 2.09
CA VAL A 223 -9.78 -14.31 2.67
C VAL A 223 -10.07 -13.18 1.68
N PRO A 224 -11.33 -12.74 1.53
CA PRO A 224 -11.69 -11.69 0.55
C PRO A 224 -11.36 -10.26 1.04
N HIS A 225 -11.30 -10.06 2.35
CA HIS A 225 -11.14 -8.74 2.98
C HIS A 225 -10.25 -8.82 4.21
N VAL A 226 -9.61 -7.72 4.55
CA VAL A 226 -8.76 -7.62 5.74
C VAL A 226 -9.51 -7.92 7.05
N PHE A 227 -10.79 -7.62 7.13
CA PHE A 227 -11.60 -7.93 8.33
C PHE A 227 -11.98 -9.41 8.47
N ALA A 228 -11.72 -10.23 7.44
CA ALA A 228 -11.95 -11.68 7.50
C ALA A 228 -10.72 -12.45 8.04
N LEU A 229 -9.62 -11.76 8.30
CA LEU A 229 -8.47 -12.30 9.03
C LEU A 229 -8.88 -12.61 10.47
N ASP A 230 -8.41 -13.73 11.01
CA ASP A 230 -8.48 -13.99 12.44
C ASP A 230 -7.38 -13.21 13.20
N ASP A 231 -7.33 -13.36 14.52
CA ASP A 231 -6.41 -12.59 15.35
C ASP A 231 -4.94 -13.01 15.15
N ALA A 232 -4.68 -14.31 14.94
CA ALA A 232 -3.33 -14.81 14.65
C ALA A 232 -2.82 -14.28 13.30
N GLU A 233 -3.68 -14.30 12.29
CA GLU A 233 -3.39 -13.73 10.97
C GLU A 233 -3.22 -12.20 11.03
N GLY A 234 -3.99 -11.50 11.87
CA GLY A 234 -3.82 -10.06 12.11
C GLY A 234 -2.45 -9.72 12.71
N VAL A 235 -2.00 -10.52 13.69
CA VAL A 235 -0.65 -10.40 14.27
C VAL A 235 0.43 -10.72 13.22
N ALA A 236 0.24 -11.79 12.44
CA ALA A 236 1.19 -12.17 11.38
C ALA A 236 1.25 -11.10 10.27
N LEU A 237 0.12 -10.46 9.93
CA LEU A 237 0.09 -9.34 8.99
C LEU A 237 0.93 -8.17 9.50
N ALA A 238 0.84 -7.81 10.79
CA ALA A 238 1.64 -6.75 11.39
C ALA A 238 3.15 -7.08 11.32
N LYS A 239 3.54 -8.33 11.59
CA LYS A 239 4.93 -8.80 11.44
C LYS A 239 5.39 -8.75 9.98
N GLY A 240 4.55 -9.18 9.06
CA GLY A 240 4.83 -9.11 7.62
C GLY A 240 5.05 -7.69 7.13
N LEU A 241 4.21 -6.74 7.58
CA LEU A 241 4.36 -5.30 7.29
C LEU A 241 5.70 -4.77 7.83
N ALA A 242 6.05 -5.08 9.08
CA ALA A 242 7.35 -4.71 9.64
C ALA A 242 8.50 -5.32 8.83
N ALA A 243 8.41 -6.62 8.50
CA ALA A 243 9.45 -7.32 7.76
C ALA A 243 9.70 -6.72 6.36
N VAL A 244 8.65 -6.31 5.65
CA VAL A 244 8.77 -5.68 4.32
C VAL A 244 9.33 -4.27 4.44
N THR A 245 8.73 -3.43 5.30
CA THR A 245 9.09 -2.00 5.39
C THR A 245 10.47 -1.77 5.97
N ILE A 246 10.93 -2.61 6.94
CA ILE A 246 12.30 -2.59 7.44
C ILE A 246 13.30 -2.91 6.33
N ARG A 247 13.03 -3.91 5.49
CA ARG A 247 13.90 -4.24 4.35
C ARG A 247 13.97 -3.09 3.34
N PHE A 248 12.85 -2.45 3.07
CA PHE A 248 12.83 -1.27 2.21
C PHE A 248 13.74 -0.15 2.73
N ASP A 249 13.60 0.23 4.00
CA ASP A 249 14.42 1.29 4.57
C ASP A 249 15.91 0.86 4.69
N ASN A 250 16.18 -0.42 4.95
CA ASN A 250 17.53 -0.97 5.01
C ASN A 250 18.22 -1.06 3.64
N LEU A 251 17.47 -1.15 2.54
CA LEU A 251 18.01 -1.37 1.19
C LEU A 251 19.12 -0.36 0.83
N TRP A 252 18.87 0.92 1.15
CA TRP A 252 19.88 1.98 0.94
C TRP A 252 20.05 2.86 2.18
N ARG A 253 19.63 2.37 3.36
CA ARG A 253 19.68 3.08 4.64
C ARG A 253 19.03 4.46 4.57
N THR A 254 17.83 4.49 4.00
CA THR A 254 17.04 5.70 3.79
C THR A 254 15.55 5.42 4.06
N SER A 255 14.78 6.46 4.32
CA SER A 255 13.32 6.33 4.36
C SER A 255 12.81 6.04 2.94
N PHE A 256 12.61 4.76 2.64
CA PHE A 256 12.29 4.29 1.30
C PHE A 256 10.86 4.64 0.91
N PRO A 257 10.63 5.34 -0.20
CA PRO A 257 9.29 5.75 -0.62
C PRO A 257 8.51 4.60 -1.27
N TYR A 258 7.21 4.54 -1.02
CA TYR A 258 6.29 3.60 -1.66
C TYR A 258 4.85 4.10 -1.66
N VAL A 259 4.04 3.53 -2.53
CA VAL A 259 2.59 3.48 -2.41
C VAL A 259 2.23 2.07 -1.94
N MET A 260 1.53 1.96 -0.81
CA MET A 260 0.99 0.69 -0.30
C MET A 260 -0.52 0.69 -0.47
N VAL A 261 -1.09 -0.39 -0.98
CA VAL A 261 -2.53 -0.54 -1.23
C VAL A 261 -3.02 -1.89 -0.73
N LEU A 262 -4.13 -1.88 -0.02
CA LEU A 262 -4.87 -3.09 0.35
C LEU A 262 -5.82 -3.46 -0.80
N HIS A 263 -5.52 -4.55 -1.49
CA HIS A 263 -6.34 -5.12 -2.54
C HIS A 263 -7.32 -6.11 -1.92
N GLN A 264 -8.61 -5.82 -2.02
CA GLN A 264 -9.66 -6.63 -1.42
C GLN A 264 -10.93 -6.62 -2.28
N ALA A 265 -11.77 -7.63 -2.10
CA ALA A 265 -13.00 -7.76 -2.85
C ALA A 265 -13.91 -6.53 -2.70
N PRO A 266 -14.74 -6.19 -3.69
CA PRO A 266 -15.92 -5.38 -3.46
C PRO A 266 -16.78 -5.94 -2.34
N VAL A 267 -17.55 -5.09 -1.64
CA VAL A 267 -18.34 -5.53 -0.47
C VAL A 267 -19.56 -6.38 -0.84
N ASP A 268 -20.03 -6.27 -2.08
CA ASP A 268 -21.23 -6.95 -2.60
C ASP A 268 -20.94 -8.02 -3.66
N ALA A 269 -19.66 -8.25 -4.01
CA ALA A 269 -19.29 -9.20 -5.06
C ALA A 269 -17.88 -9.80 -4.86
N GLY A 270 -17.66 -11.00 -5.39
CA GLY A 270 -16.34 -11.61 -5.53
C GLY A 270 -15.72 -12.19 -4.27
N ALA A 271 -16.42 -12.22 -3.14
CA ALA A 271 -15.90 -12.77 -1.89
C ALA A 271 -15.50 -14.26 -1.98
N ASP A 272 -16.07 -14.99 -2.92
CA ASP A 272 -15.81 -16.41 -3.19
C ASP A 272 -14.60 -16.66 -4.11
N THR A 273 -14.18 -15.65 -4.88
CA THR A 273 -13.11 -15.76 -5.88
C THR A 273 -11.89 -14.91 -5.60
N PHE A 274 -12.07 -13.77 -4.96
CA PHE A 274 -10.99 -12.83 -4.66
C PHE A 274 -10.20 -13.27 -3.42
N HIS A 275 -8.92 -12.91 -3.42
CA HIS A 275 -8.03 -13.11 -2.29
C HIS A 275 -7.40 -11.77 -1.92
N PHE A 276 -7.58 -11.33 -0.68
CA PHE A 276 -6.97 -10.14 -0.12
C PHE A 276 -5.44 -10.22 -0.16
N PHE A 277 -4.80 -9.11 -0.49
CA PHE A 277 -3.36 -8.94 -0.38
C PHE A 277 -3.00 -7.46 -0.22
N ILE A 278 -1.80 -7.19 0.24
CA ILE A 278 -1.22 -5.84 0.26
C ILE A 278 -0.15 -5.77 -0.81
N ALA A 279 -0.23 -4.75 -1.68
CA ALA A 279 0.77 -4.47 -2.69
C ALA A 279 1.55 -3.20 -2.33
N PHE A 280 2.88 -3.27 -2.44
CA PHE A 280 3.79 -2.14 -2.32
C PHE A 280 4.36 -1.81 -3.69
N HIS A 281 4.26 -0.54 -4.09
CA HIS A 281 4.73 -0.01 -5.37
C HIS A 281 5.79 1.07 -5.15
N PRO A 282 7.07 0.69 -4.91
CA PRO A 282 8.14 1.65 -4.72
C PRO A 282 8.53 2.32 -6.05
N PRO A 283 8.62 3.65 -6.12
CA PRO A 283 8.96 4.34 -7.38
C PRO A 283 10.45 4.31 -7.69
N LEU A 284 11.32 3.99 -6.72
CA LEU A 284 12.76 3.96 -6.92
C LEU A 284 13.21 2.63 -7.54
N ARG A 285 14.12 2.69 -8.49
CA ARG A 285 14.78 1.54 -9.12
C ARG A 285 16.27 1.42 -8.81
N GLN A 286 16.89 2.50 -8.35
CA GLN A 286 18.25 2.63 -7.81
C GLN A 286 18.25 3.75 -6.77
N PRO A 287 19.27 3.90 -5.94
CA PRO A 287 19.39 5.05 -5.05
C PRO A 287 19.15 6.35 -5.85
N HIS A 288 18.21 7.16 -5.41
CA HIS A 288 17.86 8.44 -6.01
C HIS A 288 17.37 8.42 -7.48
N LEU A 289 17.09 7.25 -8.05
CA LEU A 289 16.63 7.12 -9.43
C LEU A 289 15.21 6.59 -9.51
N LEU A 290 14.29 7.44 -9.94
CA LEU A 290 12.88 7.08 -10.13
C LEU A 290 12.68 6.20 -11.36
N LYS A 291 11.69 5.32 -11.29
CA LYS A 291 11.08 4.71 -12.45
C LYS A 291 10.07 5.70 -13.05
N TYR A 292 10.33 6.12 -14.26
CA TYR A 292 9.35 6.90 -15.02
C TYR A 292 8.41 5.97 -15.78
N LEU A 293 7.12 6.30 -15.75
CA LEU A 293 6.14 5.70 -16.64
C LEU A 293 6.24 6.44 -17.99
N ALA A 294 6.63 5.71 -19.02
CA ALA A 294 6.90 6.26 -20.35
C ALA A 294 5.93 5.66 -21.40
N GLY A 295 6.25 5.76 -22.67
CA GLY A 295 5.41 5.30 -23.77
C GLY A 295 4.88 3.87 -23.65
N PRO A 296 5.73 2.87 -23.30
CA PRO A 296 5.25 1.50 -23.12
C PRO A 296 4.22 1.34 -21.99
N GLU A 297 4.43 2.03 -20.88
CA GLU A 297 3.53 1.96 -19.71
C GLU A 297 2.26 2.76 -19.95
N ILE A 298 2.38 4.04 -20.31
CA ILE A 298 1.23 4.96 -20.44
C ILE A 298 0.44 4.66 -21.72
N GLY A 299 1.13 4.51 -22.85
CA GLY A 299 0.49 4.31 -24.15
C GLY A 299 0.17 2.85 -24.46
N GLY A 300 1.06 1.93 -24.07
CA GLY A 300 0.94 0.51 -24.34
C GLY A 300 0.34 -0.33 -23.21
N GLY A 301 0.26 0.20 -21.98
CA GLY A 301 -0.23 -0.53 -20.80
C GLY A 301 0.70 -1.64 -20.29
N ASN A 302 1.93 -1.75 -20.84
CA ASN A 302 2.89 -2.77 -20.45
C ASN A 302 4.09 -2.17 -19.70
N PHE A 303 4.31 -2.62 -18.50
CA PHE A 303 5.43 -2.16 -17.66
C PHE A 303 6.75 -2.83 -18.08
N LEU A 304 7.82 -2.01 -18.13
CA LEU A 304 9.18 -2.45 -18.31
C LEU A 304 9.89 -2.45 -16.96
N SER A 305 10.38 -3.59 -16.51
CA SER A 305 11.25 -3.68 -15.34
C SER A 305 12.71 -3.75 -15.74
N ASP A 306 13.56 -2.97 -15.07
CA ASP A 306 15.00 -2.94 -15.33
C ASP A 306 15.77 -4.01 -14.53
N THR A 307 15.08 -4.79 -13.68
CA THR A 307 15.63 -5.88 -12.87
C THR A 307 14.76 -7.12 -12.96
N SER A 308 15.31 -8.29 -12.66
CA SER A 308 14.50 -9.49 -12.49
C SER A 308 13.89 -9.52 -11.08
N PRO A 309 12.67 -10.06 -10.91
CA PRO A 309 12.08 -10.24 -9.59
C PRO A 309 12.95 -11.06 -8.63
N GLU A 310 13.65 -12.07 -9.15
CA GLU A 310 14.57 -12.93 -8.38
C GLU A 310 15.77 -12.15 -7.83
N ALA A 311 16.35 -11.25 -8.63
CA ALA A 311 17.47 -10.41 -8.21
C ALA A 311 17.02 -9.44 -7.11
N SER A 312 15.89 -8.75 -7.29
CA SER A 312 15.34 -7.85 -6.30
C SER A 312 14.98 -8.57 -4.99
N ALA A 313 14.39 -9.75 -5.09
CA ALA A 313 14.06 -10.56 -3.91
C ALA A 313 15.30 -11.04 -3.17
N ALA A 314 16.34 -11.46 -3.90
CA ALA A 314 17.62 -11.87 -3.30
C ALA A 314 18.26 -10.70 -2.53
N GLU A 315 18.27 -9.49 -3.10
CA GLU A 315 18.75 -8.28 -2.46
C GLU A 315 17.98 -7.95 -1.19
N LEU A 316 16.63 -7.90 -1.26
CA LEU A 316 15.78 -7.63 -0.09
C LEU A 316 15.94 -8.70 1.00
N ARG A 317 16.04 -9.98 0.63
CA ARG A 317 16.19 -11.10 1.56
C ARG A 317 17.51 -11.08 2.32
N ALA A 318 18.57 -10.58 1.69
CA ALA A 318 19.90 -10.48 2.31
C ALA A 318 19.99 -9.36 3.36
N LEU A 319 18.99 -8.46 3.44
CA LEU A 319 19.00 -7.34 4.37
C LEU A 319 18.64 -7.76 5.81
N PRO A 320 19.17 -7.05 6.82
CA PRO A 320 18.83 -7.32 8.22
C PRO A 320 17.33 -7.17 8.49
N SER A 321 16.81 -7.95 9.44
CA SER A 321 15.43 -7.84 9.94
C SER A 321 15.24 -6.74 11.00
N VAL A 322 16.31 -6.03 11.37
CA VAL A 322 16.28 -4.90 12.31
C VAL A 322 16.55 -3.62 11.52
N HIS A 323 15.74 -2.60 11.74
CA HIS A 323 15.87 -1.31 11.06
C HIS A 323 17.24 -0.67 11.33
N TYR A 324 17.87 -0.11 10.30
CA TYR A 324 19.22 0.47 10.38
C TYR A 324 19.37 1.58 11.42
N GLY A 325 18.29 2.30 11.74
CA GLY A 325 18.24 3.35 12.76
C GLY A 325 17.97 2.88 14.19
N ALA A 326 17.71 1.58 14.41
CA ALA A 326 17.30 1.08 15.74
C ALA A 326 18.39 1.25 16.81
N ALA A 327 19.68 1.20 16.44
CA ALA A 327 20.78 1.40 17.38
C ALA A 327 20.91 2.86 17.87
N ALA A 328 20.48 3.82 17.07
CA ALA A 328 20.55 5.25 17.42
C ALA A 328 19.39 5.71 18.34
N ARG A 329 18.40 4.85 18.60
CA ARG A 329 17.20 5.15 19.39
C ARG A 329 17.19 4.47 20.76
N ARG A 330 18.23 3.70 21.06
CA ARG A 330 18.51 3.15 22.40
C ARG A 330 19.42 4.09 23.17
#